data_1b7d61003eff483a2c4bd62a71a3c076
#
_entry.id   1b7d61003eff483a2c4bd62a71a3c076
#
_cell.length_a   1.000
_cell.length_b   1.000
_cell.length_c   1.000
_cell.angle_alpha   90.00
_cell.angle_beta   90.00
_cell.angle_gamma   90.00
#
_symmetry.space_group_name_H-M   'P 1'
#
loop_
_entity.id
_entity.type
_entity.pdbx_description
1 polymer ?
#
loop_
_entity_poly.entity_id
_entity_poly.type
_entity_poly.pdbx_seq_one_letter_code
_entity_poly.pdbx_strand_id
1 'polypeptide(L)'
;MKVIDSFVDKGLVEGGHASLPDIDVDYASDRRQEMKDYLEQRYNVGGRQRVFSAGTFTTLKLKAALKDVARVHRVPHGTVNYITAMLDDGADWTGLFKIAVTNRKVYDFMQTYPEVIEDVRVLLGQPKAASGKLKR
;
A
#
# COMPACT_ATOMS: atom_id res chain seq x y z
N MET A 1 5.91 -33.11 5.12
CA MET A 1 6.83 -33.14 6.26
C MET A 1 8.26 -32.79 5.89
N LYS A 2 8.86 -33.42 4.89
CA LYS A 2 10.25 -33.09 4.45
C LYS A 2 10.49 -31.65 4.01
N VAL A 3 9.48 -30.94 3.51
CA VAL A 3 9.59 -29.54 3.09
C VAL A 3 9.72 -28.61 4.29
N ILE A 4 8.98 -28.87 5.36
CA ILE A 4 9.03 -28.07 6.58
C ILE A 4 10.37 -28.25 7.29
N ASP A 5 10.88 -29.49 7.36
CA ASP A 5 12.17 -29.79 7.96
C ASP A 5 13.33 -29.07 7.24
N SER A 6 13.29 -28.99 5.90
CA SER A 6 14.30 -28.28 5.14
C SER A 6 14.29 -26.76 5.32
N PHE A 7 13.14 -26.17 5.61
CA PHE A 7 13.03 -24.73 5.93
C PHE A 7 13.56 -24.42 7.34
N VAL A 8 13.29 -25.29 8.29
CA VAL A 8 13.79 -25.16 9.67
C VAL A 8 15.31 -25.30 9.68
N ASP A 9 15.87 -26.27 8.98
CA ASP A 9 17.31 -26.47 8.88
C ASP A 9 18.04 -25.29 8.22
N LYS A 10 17.47 -24.68 7.17
CA LYS A 10 18.00 -23.45 6.58
C LYS A 10 18.00 -22.27 7.53
N GLY A 11 16.96 -22.09 8.32
CA GLY A 11 16.85 -21.02 9.29
C GLY A 11 17.87 -21.15 10.44
N LEU A 12 18.26 -22.38 10.77
CA LEU A 12 19.30 -22.65 11.78
C LEU A 12 20.73 -22.37 11.27
N VAL A 13 20.95 -22.50 9.96
CA VAL A 13 22.28 -22.30 9.35
C VAL A 13 22.59 -20.83 9.06
N GLU A 14 21.58 -20.00 8.82
CA GLU A 14 21.73 -18.57 8.47
C GLU A 14 21.57 -17.62 9.67
N GLY A 15 22.30 -17.83 10.75
CA GLY A 15 22.44 -16.86 11.83
C GLY A 15 21.33 -16.83 12.88
N GLY A 16 20.60 -17.91 13.08
CA GLY A 16 19.69 -18.07 14.22
C GLY A 16 18.30 -17.43 14.05
N HIS A 17 17.98 -16.91 12.89
CA HIS A 17 16.63 -16.49 12.54
C HIS A 17 15.92 -17.60 11.77
N ALA A 18 14.86 -18.17 12.36
CA ALA A 18 14.00 -19.11 11.63
C ALA A 18 13.37 -18.41 10.44
N SER A 19 13.77 -18.81 9.23
CA SER A 19 13.10 -18.37 8.01
C SER A 19 11.79 -19.14 7.88
N LEU A 20 10.67 -18.46 8.08
CA LEU A 20 9.34 -19.04 7.86
C LEU A 20 9.08 -19.13 6.35
N PRO A 21 8.46 -20.23 5.87
CA PRO A 21 8.09 -20.33 4.47
C PRO A 21 7.02 -19.27 4.13
N ASP A 22 7.24 -18.58 3.02
CA ASP A 22 6.26 -17.72 2.39
C ASP A 22 5.53 -18.55 1.32
N ILE A 23 4.27 -18.83 1.54
CA ILE A 23 3.46 -19.68 0.67
C ILE A 23 2.32 -18.85 0.10
N ASP A 24 2.40 -18.52 -1.18
CA ASP A 24 1.34 -17.86 -1.91
C ASP A 24 0.37 -18.90 -2.48
N VAL A 25 -0.92 -18.71 -2.21
CA VAL A 25 -1.98 -19.60 -2.70
C VAL A 25 -3.07 -18.76 -3.36
N ASP A 26 -3.32 -19.04 -4.63
CA ASP A 26 -4.41 -18.45 -5.39
C ASP A 26 -5.68 -19.32 -5.29
N TYR A 27 -6.81 -18.66 -5.02
CA TYR A 27 -8.13 -19.30 -5.00
C TYR A 27 -9.20 -18.30 -5.41
N ALA A 28 -10.41 -18.81 -5.74
CA ALA A 28 -11.52 -17.99 -6.17
C ALA A 28 -11.89 -16.94 -5.12
N SER A 29 -12.00 -15.69 -5.53
CA SER A 29 -12.18 -14.54 -4.64
C SER A 29 -13.49 -14.59 -3.84
N ASP A 30 -14.54 -15.19 -4.40
CA ASP A 30 -15.83 -15.42 -3.75
C ASP A 30 -15.78 -16.45 -2.63
N ARG A 31 -14.82 -17.40 -2.69
CA ARG A 31 -14.60 -18.44 -1.69
C ARG A 31 -13.51 -18.11 -0.65
N ARG A 32 -12.98 -16.91 -0.69
CA ARG A 32 -11.89 -16.48 0.19
C ARG A 32 -12.22 -16.62 1.68
N GLN A 33 -13.47 -16.34 2.06
CA GLN A 33 -13.89 -16.44 3.44
C GLN A 33 -13.97 -17.90 3.90
N GLU A 34 -14.47 -18.79 3.07
CA GLU A 34 -14.53 -20.23 3.36
C GLU A 34 -13.13 -20.80 3.65
N MET A 35 -12.13 -20.40 2.86
CA MET A 35 -10.75 -20.84 3.06
C MET A 35 -10.20 -20.35 4.41
N LYS A 36 -10.47 -19.10 4.77
CA LYS A 36 -10.08 -18.56 6.08
C LYS A 36 -10.73 -19.32 7.23
N ASP A 37 -12.03 -19.53 7.15
CA ASP A 37 -12.80 -20.23 8.16
C ASP A 37 -12.29 -21.69 8.31
N TYR A 38 -11.96 -22.34 7.20
CA TYR A 38 -11.37 -23.67 7.21
C TYR A 38 -10.01 -23.69 7.94
N LEU A 39 -9.13 -22.75 7.63
CA LEU A 39 -7.82 -22.66 8.28
C LEU A 39 -7.95 -22.39 9.78
N GLU A 40 -8.86 -21.51 10.17
CA GLU A 40 -9.13 -21.20 11.58
C GLU A 40 -9.65 -22.44 12.32
N GLN A 41 -10.62 -23.15 11.75
CA GLN A 41 -11.17 -24.39 12.34
C GLN A 41 -10.12 -25.49 12.44
N ARG A 42 -9.27 -25.61 11.41
CA ARG A 42 -8.26 -26.67 11.34
C ARG A 42 -7.13 -26.48 12.33
N TYR A 43 -6.66 -25.25 12.51
CA TYR A 43 -5.42 -24.97 13.23
C TYR A 43 -5.62 -24.27 14.58
N ASN A 44 -6.72 -23.58 14.81
CA ASN A 44 -7.05 -22.98 16.10
C ASN A 44 -7.68 -24.00 17.03
N VAL A 45 -6.89 -24.96 17.47
CA VAL A 45 -7.34 -26.08 18.34
C VAL A 45 -6.74 -25.98 19.74
N GLY A 46 -7.43 -26.52 20.70
CA GLY A 46 -6.97 -26.57 22.10
C GLY A 46 -6.86 -25.19 22.78
N GLY A 47 -7.71 -24.24 22.39
CA GLY A 47 -7.72 -22.87 22.95
C GLY A 47 -6.55 -22.00 22.53
N ARG A 48 -5.73 -22.45 21.56
CA ARG A 48 -4.59 -21.69 21.04
C ARG A 48 -4.92 -21.14 19.65
N GLN A 49 -4.82 -19.82 19.51
CA GLN A 49 -4.93 -19.16 18.22
C GLN A 49 -3.60 -19.30 17.47
N ARG A 50 -3.65 -19.91 16.29
CA ARG A 50 -2.49 -20.16 15.42
C ARG A 50 -2.65 -19.55 14.04
N VAL A 51 -3.87 -19.13 13.66
CA VAL A 51 -4.20 -18.50 12.40
C VAL A 51 -4.57 -17.06 12.66
N PHE A 52 -3.90 -16.16 11.94
CA PHE A 52 -4.12 -14.71 12.04
C PHE A 52 -4.29 -14.14 10.62
N SER A 53 -5.18 -13.19 10.48
CA SER A 53 -5.25 -12.37 9.28
C SER A 53 -4.37 -11.14 9.47
N ALA A 54 -3.32 -11.02 8.66
CA ALA A 54 -2.52 -9.81 8.63
C ALA A 54 -3.21 -8.76 7.76
N GLY A 55 -3.45 -7.59 8.31
CA GLY A 55 -3.94 -6.42 7.57
C GLY A 55 -2.80 -5.43 7.33
N THR A 56 -2.62 -5.02 6.09
CA THR A 56 -1.66 -3.97 5.76
C THR A 56 -2.40 -2.66 5.56
N PHE A 57 -2.04 -1.64 6.34
CA PHE A 57 -2.57 -0.30 6.20
C PHE A 57 -1.53 0.55 5.46
N THR A 58 -1.88 1.01 4.27
CA THR A 58 -1.09 1.99 3.54
C THR A 58 -1.79 3.33 3.56
N THR A 59 -1.04 4.40 3.82
CA THR A 59 -1.55 5.76 3.73
C THR A 59 -1.33 6.32 2.32
N LEU A 60 -2.21 7.23 1.91
CA LEU A 60 -2.09 7.91 0.64
C LEU A 60 -0.91 8.89 0.69
N LYS A 61 0.10 8.63 -0.12
CA LYS A 61 1.27 9.51 -0.27
C LYS A 61 1.03 10.57 -1.35
N LEU A 62 1.80 11.65 -1.32
CA LEU A 62 1.62 12.82 -2.18
C LEU A 62 1.55 12.49 -3.67
N LYS A 63 2.47 11.67 -4.21
CA LYS A 63 2.44 11.26 -5.63
C LYS A 63 1.13 10.56 -6.02
N ALA A 64 0.67 9.64 -5.20
CA ALA A 64 -0.55 8.89 -5.45
C ALA A 64 -1.78 9.79 -5.32
N ALA A 65 -1.83 10.62 -4.28
CA ALA A 65 -2.90 11.57 -4.07
C ALA A 65 -3.03 12.56 -5.24
N LEU A 66 -1.92 13.13 -5.71
CA LEU A 66 -1.90 14.02 -6.87
C LEU A 66 -2.45 13.35 -8.13
N LYS A 67 -2.05 12.10 -8.40
CA LYS A 67 -2.54 11.36 -9.58
C LYS A 67 -4.03 11.04 -9.50
N ASP A 68 -4.50 10.62 -8.33
CA ASP A 68 -5.89 10.21 -8.14
C ASP A 68 -6.83 11.43 -8.16
N VAL A 69 -6.49 12.51 -7.45
CA VAL A 69 -7.28 13.75 -7.42
C VAL A 69 -7.28 14.44 -8.78
N ALA A 70 -6.11 14.58 -9.41
CA ALA A 70 -6.01 15.19 -10.74
C ALA A 70 -6.84 14.45 -11.79
N ARG A 71 -6.94 13.13 -11.70
CA ARG A 71 -7.81 12.33 -12.58
C ARG A 71 -9.29 12.68 -12.37
N VAL A 72 -9.73 12.86 -11.14
CA VAL A 72 -11.11 13.28 -10.82
C VAL A 72 -11.41 14.66 -11.38
N HIS A 73 -10.48 15.59 -11.25
CA HIS A 73 -10.58 16.95 -11.79
C HIS A 73 -10.28 17.04 -13.29
N ARG A 74 -10.08 15.89 -13.98
CA ARG A 74 -9.81 15.83 -15.43
C ARG A 74 -8.60 16.63 -15.87
N VAL A 75 -7.60 16.75 -15.00
CA VAL A 75 -6.33 17.38 -15.37
C VAL A 75 -5.61 16.51 -16.40
N PRO A 76 -4.99 17.11 -17.43
CA PRO A 76 -4.25 16.36 -18.43
C PRO A 76 -3.18 15.46 -17.80
N HIS A 77 -3.21 14.17 -18.15
CA HIS A 77 -2.34 13.14 -17.56
C HIS A 77 -0.83 13.46 -17.70
N GLY A 78 -0.45 14.06 -18.85
CA GLY A 78 0.93 14.49 -19.09
C GLY A 78 1.43 15.54 -18.09
N THR A 79 0.56 16.48 -17.70
CA THR A 79 0.90 17.51 -16.73
C THR A 79 1.18 16.90 -15.36
N VAL A 80 0.31 15.99 -14.92
CA VAL A 80 0.45 15.32 -13.62
C VAL A 80 1.66 14.42 -13.58
N ASN A 81 1.92 13.67 -14.66
CA ASN A 81 3.09 12.82 -14.75
C ASN A 81 4.40 13.62 -14.73
N TYR A 82 4.42 14.76 -15.40
CA TYR A 82 5.57 15.66 -15.35
C TYR A 82 5.90 16.08 -13.92
N ILE A 83 4.90 16.50 -13.14
CA ILE A 83 5.07 16.95 -11.76
C ILE A 83 5.48 15.78 -10.86
N THR A 84 4.78 14.66 -10.96
CA THR A 84 5.05 13.50 -10.11
C THR A 84 6.37 12.82 -10.40
N ALA A 85 6.91 12.96 -11.62
CA ALA A 85 8.25 12.46 -11.96
C ALA A 85 9.36 13.24 -11.24
N MET A 86 9.12 14.50 -10.90
CA MET A 86 10.09 15.35 -10.18
C MET A 86 10.06 15.14 -8.66
N LEU A 87 9.03 14.50 -8.15
CA LEU A 87 8.88 14.20 -6.72
C LEU A 87 9.56 12.87 -6.38
N ASP A 88 10.22 12.80 -5.24
CA ASP A 88 10.69 11.53 -4.68
C ASP A 88 9.54 10.69 -4.14
N ASP A 89 9.73 9.39 -3.96
CA ASP A 89 8.66 8.49 -3.52
C ASP A 89 8.18 8.75 -2.08
N GLY A 90 8.99 9.40 -1.27
CA GLY A 90 8.66 9.86 0.06
C GLY A 90 8.35 11.35 0.17
N ALA A 91 8.24 12.06 -0.97
CA ALA A 91 8.03 13.50 -0.96
C ALA A 91 6.73 13.90 -0.24
N ASP A 92 6.84 14.98 0.50
CA ASP A 92 5.76 15.67 1.20
C ASP A 92 5.47 17.03 0.52
N TRP A 93 4.63 17.82 1.17
CA TRP A 93 4.32 19.18 0.72
C TRP A 93 5.55 20.06 0.60
N THR A 94 6.53 19.91 1.51
CA THR A 94 7.77 20.70 1.48
C THR A 94 8.55 20.41 0.19
N GLY A 95 8.60 19.14 -0.22
CA GLY A 95 9.21 18.73 -1.48
C GLY A 95 8.51 19.36 -2.69
N LEU A 96 7.18 19.36 -2.73
CA LEU A 96 6.41 19.98 -3.81
C LEU A 96 6.64 21.50 -3.88
N PHE A 97 6.62 22.19 -2.76
CA PHE A 97 6.87 23.62 -2.70
C PHE A 97 8.29 24.00 -3.14
N LYS A 98 9.30 23.24 -2.74
CA LYS A 98 10.68 23.42 -3.21
C LYS A 98 10.77 23.36 -4.72
N ILE A 99 10.12 22.38 -5.35
CA ILE A 99 10.08 22.23 -6.80
C ILE A 99 9.31 23.40 -7.43
N ALA A 100 8.19 23.83 -6.86
CA ALA A 100 7.40 24.94 -7.37
C ALA A 100 8.17 26.27 -7.40
N VAL A 101 9.05 26.49 -6.44
CA VAL A 101 9.92 27.69 -6.39
C VAL A 101 10.91 27.73 -7.56
N THR A 102 11.43 26.58 -7.96
CA THR A 102 12.47 26.47 -9.00
C THR A 102 11.91 26.14 -10.38
N ASN A 103 10.69 25.58 -10.44
CA ASN A 103 10.07 25.14 -11.69
C ASN A 103 8.74 25.86 -11.94
N ARG A 104 8.76 26.74 -12.96
CA ARG A 104 7.61 27.55 -13.36
C ARG A 104 6.36 26.71 -13.70
N LYS A 105 6.55 25.57 -14.36
CA LYS A 105 5.42 24.70 -14.75
C LYS A 105 4.69 24.11 -13.54
N VAL A 106 5.44 23.75 -12.49
CA VAL A 106 4.86 23.25 -11.23
C VAL A 106 4.13 24.37 -10.51
N TYR A 107 4.71 25.54 -10.45
CA TYR A 107 4.06 26.73 -9.88
C TYR A 107 2.76 27.06 -10.63
N ASP A 108 2.79 27.12 -11.95
CA ASP A 108 1.63 27.43 -12.79
C ASP A 108 0.52 26.36 -12.60
N PHE A 109 0.89 25.09 -12.46
CA PHE A 109 -0.07 24.02 -12.14
C PHE A 109 -0.79 24.28 -10.80
N MET A 110 -0.05 24.65 -9.77
CA MET A 110 -0.65 24.92 -8.44
C MET A 110 -1.57 26.14 -8.48
N GLN A 111 -1.27 27.13 -9.31
CA GLN A 111 -2.12 28.31 -9.50
C GLN A 111 -3.35 28.03 -10.37
N THR A 112 -3.21 27.16 -11.35
CA THR A 112 -4.30 26.81 -12.30
C THR A 112 -5.31 25.84 -11.68
N TYR A 113 -4.85 24.95 -10.81
CA TYR A 113 -5.67 23.91 -10.20
C TYR A 113 -5.64 23.96 -8.65
N PRO A 114 -6.08 25.07 -8.05
CA PRO A 114 -6.06 25.20 -6.58
C PRO A 114 -6.95 24.16 -5.88
N GLU A 115 -8.06 23.75 -6.53
CA GLU A 115 -8.96 22.72 -5.98
C GLU A 115 -8.25 21.36 -5.89
N VAL A 116 -7.39 21.02 -6.86
CA VAL A 116 -6.60 19.77 -6.82
C VAL A 116 -5.67 19.78 -5.61
N ILE A 117 -5.02 20.89 -5.36
CA ILE A 117 -4.10 21.06 -4.22
C ILE A 117 -4.85 20.93 -2.89
N GLU A 118 -6.02 21.54 -2.77
CA GLU A 118 -6.84 21.47 -1.55
C GLU A 118 -7.34 20.03 -1.30
N ASP A 119 -7.88 19.37 -2.31
CA ASP A 119 -8.36 18.00 -2.19
C ASP A 119 -7.23 17.02 -1.85
N VAL A 120 -6.05 17.21 -2.45
CA VAL A 120 -4.85 16.42 -2.10
C VAL A 120 -4.47 16.63 -0.65
N ARG A 121 -4.55 17.87 -0.16
CA ARG A 121 -4.24 18.20 1.24
C ARG A 121 -5.15 17.48 2.22
N VAL A 122 -6.44 17.38 1.91
CA VAL A 122 -7.43 16.66 2.72
C VAL A 122 -7.18 15.15 2.71
N LEU A 123 -6.80 14.59 1.56
CA LEU A 123 -6.61 13.15 1.38
C LEU A 123 -5.24 12.64 1.83
N LEU A 124 -4.26 13.51 1.93
CA LEU A 124 -2.90 13.11 2.30
C LEU A 124 -2.85 12.50 3.70
N GLY A 125 -2.24 11.34 3.82
CA GLY A 125 -2.14 10.61 5.09
C GLY A 125 -3.39 9.81 5.45
N GLN A 126 -4.48 9.91 4.68
CA GLN A 126 -5.65 9.07 4.89
C GLN A 126 -5.34 7.61 4.54
N PRO A 127 -5.92 6.65 5.28
CA PRO A 127 -5.71 5.25 4.96
C PRO A 127 -6.28 4.93 3.58
N LYS A 128 -5.44 4.40 2.72
CA LYS A 128 -5.88 3.79 1.47
C LYS A 128 -6.65 2.52 1.81
N ALA A 129 -7.69 2.18 1.03
CA ALA A 129 -8.45 0.97 1.27
C ALA A 129 -7.50 -0.22 1.44
N ALA A 130 -7.56 -0.88 2.59
CA ALA A 130 -6.77 -2.08 2.83
C ALA A 130 -7.10 -3.12 1.76
N SER A 131 -6.09 -3.75 1.18
CA SER A 131 -6.29 -4.92 0.35
C SER A 131 -6.73 -6.08 1.25
N GLY A 132 -8.00 -6.19 1.45
CA GLY A 132 -8.63 -7.12 2.36
C GLY A 132 -9.85 -6.42 2.94
N LYS A 133 -11.05 -6.83 2.51
CA LYS A 133 -12.29 -6.29 3.07
C LYS A 133 -12.23 -6.43 4.58
N LEU A 134 -12.04 -5.33 5.28
CA LEU A 134 -12.49 -5.23 6.65
C LEU A 134 -13.99 -5.53 6.61
N LYS A 135 -14.42 -6.65 7.18
CA LYS A 135 -15.82 -6.86 7.47
C LYS A 135 -16.26 -5.69 8.36
N ARG A 136 -17.19 -4.92 7.85
CA ARG A 136 -18.00 -4.05 8.70
C ARG A 136 -18.87 -4.90 9.62
#